data_49ed985b05586edc4ec2830ea5e941c3
#
_entry.id   49ed985b05586edc4ec2830ea5e941c3
#
_cell.length_a   1.000
_cell.length_b   1.000
_cell.length_c   1.000
_cell.angle_alpha   90.00
_cell.angle_beta   90.00
_cell.angle_gamma   90.00
#
_symmetry.space_group_name_H-M   'P 1'
#
loop_
_entity.id
_entity.type
_entity.pdbx_description
1 polymer ?
#
loop_
_entity_poly.entity_id
_entity_poly.type
_entity_poly.pdbx_seq_one_letter_code
_entity_poly.pdbx_strand_id
1 'polypeptide(L)'
;MKSFAFVFPGQGSQSVGMLDGWGDHPVVAQTLQEASDALGEDVGLLIKEGPKEALALTTNTQPVMLVAGVVAWRVWRAEGGAAPVAVAGHSLGEYSALVAAGVLTLAQAAPLVRLRAAAMQEAVPVSYTHLTL
;
A
#
# COMPACT_ATOMS: atom_id res chain seq x y z
N MET A 1 -29.38 -3.45 3.05
CA MET A 1 -28.05 -3.45 2.41
C MET A 1 -27.35 -4.77 2.66
N LYS A 2 -26.74 -5.33 1.64
CA LYS A 2 -25.99 -6.58 1.80
C LYS A 2 -24.71 -6.33 2.59
N SER A 3 -24.35 -7.28 3.44
CA SER A 3 -23.06 -7.27 4.14
C SER A 3 -21.93 -7.57 3.15
N PHE A 4 -20.79 -6.93 3.34
CA PHE A 4 -19.62 -7.16 2.50
C PHE A 4 -18.34 -6.99 3.33
N ALA A 5 -17.25 -7.55 2.83
CA ALA A 5 -15.93 -7.38 3.40
C ALA A 5 -15.05 -6.60 2.43
N PHE A 6 -14.12 -5.83 2.96
CA PHE A 6 -13.12 -5.12 2.16
C PHE A 6 -11.80 -5.86 2.31
N VAL A 7 -11.22 -6.28 1.19
CA VAL A 7 -9.98 -7.08 1.21
C VAL A 7 -8.85 -6.33 0.50
N PHE A 8 -7.64 -6.49 1.02
CA PHE A 8 -6.46 -5.78 0.54
C PHE A 8 -5.43 -6.76 0.02
N PRO A 9 -4.88 -6.54 -1.19
CA PRO A 9 -3.87 -7.42 -1.76
C PRO A 9 -2.49 -7.19 -1.15
N GLY A 10 -1.64 -8.20 -1.27
CA GLY A 10 -0.22 -8.08 -0.98
C GLY A 10 0.56 -7.61 -2.21
N GLN A 11 1.88 -7.84 -2.19
CA GLN A 11 2.72 -7.49 -3.33
C GLN A 11 2.41 -8.38 -4.54
N GLY A 12 2.66 -7.84 -5.73
CA GLY A 12 2.39 -8.51 -7.01
C GLY A 12 1.42 -7.74 -7.90
N SER A 13 0.63 -6.85 -7.32
CA SER A 13 -0.37 -6.06 -8.06
C SER A 13 0.13 -4.65 -8.39
N GLN A 14 1.35 -4.29 -7.98
CA GLN A 14 1.89 -2.95 -8.20
C GLN A 14 2.20 -2.74 -9.69
N SER A 15 1.94 -1.51 -10.15
CA SER A 15 2.27 -1.08 -11.51
C SER A 15 2.52 0.41 -11.54
N VAL A 16 3.38 0.86 -12.45
CA VAL A 16 3.64 2.28 -12.65
C VAL A 16 2.31 2.96 -13.05
N GLY A 17 2.01 4.07 -12.39
CA GLY A 17 0.76 4.80 -12.65
C GLY A 17 -0.48 4.16 -12.06
N MET A 18 -0.33 3.22 -11.13
CA MET A 18 -1.47 2.46 -10.57
C MET A 18 -2.52 3.32 -9.88
N LEU A 19 -2.19 4.55 -9.47
CA LEU A 19 -3.14 5.47 -8.84
C LEU A 19 -3.74 6.49 -9.82
N ASP A 20 -3.32 6.47 -11.08
CA ASP A 20 -3.76 7.47 -12.07
C ASP A 20 -5.28 7.42 -12.30
N GLY A 21 -5.89 6.26 -12.15
CA GLY A 21 -7.33 6.09 -12.30
C GLY A 21 -8.17 6.89 -11.31
N TRP A 22 -7.59 7.31 -10.18
CA TRP A 22 -8.30 8.16 -9.21
C TRP A 22 -8.29 9.64 -9.61
N GLY A 23 -7.54 10.00 -10.65
CA GLY A 23 -7.43 11.38 -11.12
C GLY A 23 -6.78 12.27 -10.06
N ASP A 24 -7.38 13.46 -9.87
CA ASP A 24 -6.91 14.45 -8.91
C ASP A 24 -7.70 14.45 -7.60
N HIS A 25 -8.30 13.33 -7.22
CA HIS A 25 -9.06 13.22 -5.97
C HIS A 25 -8.17 13.67 -4.80
N PRO A 26 -8.65 14.61 -3.96
CA PRO A 26 -7.81 15.20 -2.91
C PRO A 26 -7.29 14.19 -1.89
N VAL A 27 -8.02 13.11 -1.65
CA VAL A 27 -7.59 12.04 -0.74
C VAL A 27 -6.32 11.36 -1.22
N VAL A 28 -6.11 11.26 -2.53
CA VAL A 28 -4.91 10.64 -3.10
C VAL A 28 -3.67 11.45 -2.73
N ALA A 29 -3.68 12.75 -3.01
CA ALA A 29 -2.56 13.63 -2.70
C ALA A 29 -2.26 13.67 -1.20
N GLN A 30 -3.30 13.75 -0.37
CA GLN A 30 -3.15 13.77 1.09
C GLN A 30 -2.52 12.48 1.60
N THR A 31 -2.96 11.34 1.10
CA THR A 31 -2.44 10.03 1.51
C THR A 31 -1.00 9.85 1.09
N LEU A 32 -0.67 10.24 -0.14
CA LEU A 32 0.70 10.18 -0.65
C LEU A 32 1.64 11.09 0.16
N GLN A 33 1.18 12.27 0.53
CA GLN A 33 1.98 13.20 1.32
C GLN A 33 2.24 12.63 2.72
N GLU A 34 1.21 12.09 3.36
CA GLU A 34 1.33 11.46 4.68
C GLU A 34 2.35 10.31 4.67
N ALA A 35 2.26 9.45 3.66
CA ALA A 35 3.19 8.32 3.53
C ALA A 35 4.61 8.79 3.21
N SER A 36 4.74 9.77 2.33
CA SER A 36 6.05 10.32 1.94
C SER A 36 6.74 10.97 3.13
N ASP A 37 6.01 11.72 3.94
CA ASP A 37 6.56 12.34 5.15
C ASP A 37 7.02 11.27 6.15
N ALA A 38 6.24 10.20 6.32
CA ALA A 38 6.58 9.13 7.25
C ALA A 38 7.80 8.32 6.80
N LEU A 39 8.00 8.18 5.50
CA LEU A 39 9.11 7.41 4.93
C LEU A 39 10.34 8.25 4.60
N GLY A 40 10.20 9.58 4.56
CA GLY A 40 11.30 10.46 4.19
C GLY A 40 11.67 10.41 2.71
N GLU A 41 10.71 10.02 1.85
CA GLU A 41 10.93 9.93 0.40
C GLU A 41 9.63 10.16 -0.36
N ASP A 42 9.72 10.49 -1.65
CA ASP A 42 8.55 10.78 -2.48
C ASP A 42 7.94 9.50 -3.05
N VAL A 43 7.01 8.92 -2.31
CA VAL A 43 6.30 7.69 -2.72
C VAL A 43 5.40 7.96 -3.92
N GLY A 44 4.81 9.15 -4.01
CA GLY A 44 3.95 9.52 -5.12
C GLY A 44 4.70 9.53 -6.45
N LEU A 45 5.91 10.06 -6.47
CA LEU A 45 6.76 10.07 -7.65
C LEU A 45 7.14 8.66 -8.06
N LEU A 46 7.51 7.82 -7.10
CA LEU A 46 7.84 6.42 -7.37
C LEU A 46 6.65 5.68 -8.01
N ILE A 47 5.46 5.87 -7.49
CA ILE A 47 4.26 5.22 -8.05
C ILE A 47 3.94 5.73 -9.46
N LYS A 48 4.05 7.04 -9.67
CA LYS A 48 3.67 7.67 -10.94
C LYS A 48 4.65 7.37 -12.07
N GLU A 49 5.93 7.39 -11.76
CA GLU A 49 6.97 7.34 -12.79
C GLU A 49 7.83 6.08 -12.73
N GLY A 50 7.84 5.37 -11.65
CA GLY A 50 8.65 4.18 -11.48
C GLY A 50 10.12 4.50 -11.26
N PRO A 51 11.02 3.77 -11.89
CA PRO A 51 10.81 2.75 -12.92
C PRO A 51 10.18 1.46 -12.39
N LYS A 52 9.69 0.63 -13.30
CA LYS A 52 9.03 -0.64 -12.96
C LYS A 52 9.92 -1.51 -12.05
N GLU A 53 11.21 -1.54 -12.33
CA GLU A 53 12.18 -2.32 -11.55
C GLU A 53 12.28 -1.84 -10.10
N ALA A 54 12.17 -0.52 -9.89
CA ALA A 54 12.16 0.04 -8.54
C ALA A 54 10.91 -0.36 -7.77
N LEU A 55 9.74 -0.37 -8.45
CA LEU A 55 8.49 -0.84 -7.84
C LEU A 55 8.55 -2.33 -7.50
N ALA A 56 9.32 -3.12 -8.22
CA ALA A 56 9.44 -4.56 -8.02
C ALA A 56 10.34 -4.93 -6.83
N LEU A 57 11.15 -3.99 -6.33
CA LEU A 57 11.96 -4.22 -5.13
C LEU A 57 11.05 -4.32 -3.92
N THR A 58 11.14 -5.42 -3.14
CA THR A 58 10.22 -5.63 -2.03
C THR A 58 10.25 -4.50 -1.00
N THR A 59 11.40 -3.85 -0.81
CA THR A 59 11.55 -2.71 0.10
C THR A 59 10.72 -1.50 -0.36
N ASN A 60 10.42 -1.39 -1.64
CA ASN A 60 9.55 -0.37 -2.22
C ASN A 60 8.13 -0.88 -2.42
N THR A 61 7.99 -2.13 -2.89
CA THR A 61 6.69 -2.72 -3.21
C THR A 61 5.75 -2.72 -2.00
N GLN A 62 6.27 -3.08 -0.82
CA GLN A 62 5.43 -3.18 0.36
C GLN A 62 4.87 -1.82 0.79
N PRO A 63 5.67 -0.76 0.93
CA PRO A 63 5.11 0.56 1.20
C PRO A 63 4.15 1.06 0.10
N VAL A 64 4.47 0.81 -1.17
CA VAL A 64 3.60 1.20 -2.29
C VAL A 64 2.24 0.50 -2.20
N MET A 65 2.22 -0.80 -1.96
CA MET A 65 0.96 -1.54 -1.85
C MET A 65 0.16 -1.13 -0.62
N LEU A 66 0.83 -0.83 0.49
CA LEU A 66 0.16 -0.26 1.66
C LEU A 66 -0.56 1.04 1.29
N VAL A 67 0.16 1.96 0.67
CA VAL A 67 -0.37 3.28 0.30
C VAL A 67 -1.53 3.13 -0.68
N ALA A 68 -1.38 2.30 -1.71
CA ALA A 68 -2.44 2.08 -2.69
C ALA A 68 -3.72 1.52 -2.06
N GLY A 69 -3.58 0.58 -1.15
CA GLY A 69 -4.71 0.02 -0.42
C GLY A 69 -5.41 1.06 0.45
N VAL A 70 -4.65 1.88 1.16
CA VAL A 70 -5.20 2.94 2.00
C VAL A 70 -5.87 4.02 1.15
N VAL A 71 -5.29 4.37 -0.01
CA VAL A 71 -5.92 5.30 -0.95
C VAL A 71 -7.30 4.77 -1.38
N ALA A 72 -7.37 3.53 -1.82
CA ALA A 72 -8.64 2.94 -2.26
C ALA A 72 -9.67 2.95 -1.13
N TRP A 73 -9.28 2.60 0.09
CA TRP A 73 -10.14 2.64 1.25
C TRP A 73 -10.64 4.05 1.55
N ARG A 74 -9.75 5.02 1.58
CA ARG A 74 -10.09 6.41 1.91
C ARG A 74 -10.98 7.05 0.84
N VAL A 75 -10.72 6.77 -0.45
CA VAL A 75 -11.58 7.24 -1.55
C VAL A 75 -12.98 6.64 -1.42
N TRP A 76 -13.07 5.33 -1.17
CA TRP A 76 -14.34 4.64 -0.96
C TRP A 76 -15.17 5.33 0.12
N ARG A 77 -14.55 5.59 1.29
CA ARG A 77 -15.24 6.24 2.40
C ARG A 77 -15.56 7.70 2.12
N ALA A 78 -14.65 8.43 1.48
CA ALA A 78 -14.85 9.85 1.16
C ALA A 78 -16.00 10.06 0.18
N GLU A 79 -16.24 9.09 -0.72
CA GLU A 79 -17.31 9.14 -1.71
C GLU A 79 -18.62 8.56 -1.17
N GLY A 80 -18.72 8.32 0.11
CA GLY A 80 -19.94 7.84 0.74
C GLY A 80 -20.12 6.33 0.76
N GLY A 81 -19.06 5.58 0.46
CA GLY A 81 -19.11 4.12 0.51
C GLY A 81 -19.43 3.63 1.92
N ALA A 82 -20.28 2.60 2.01
CA ALA A 82 -20.72 2.04 3.28
C ALA A 82 -19.55 1.35 4.00
N ALA A 83 -19.65 1.29 5.34
CA ALA A 83 -18.67 0.55 6.13
C ALA A 83 -18.84 -0.96 5.92
N PRO A 84 -17.77 -1.70 5.65
CA PRO A 84 -17.84 -3.16 5.56
C PRO A 84 -18.04 -3.78 6.94
N VAL A 85 -18.51 -5.03 6.98
CA VAL A 85 -18.63 -5.78 8.23
C VAL A 85 -17.28 -6.26 8.73
N ALA A 86 -16.29 -6.38 7.83
CA ALA A 86 -14.95 -6.83 8.16
C ALA A 86 -13.97 -6.31 7.11
N VAL A 87 -12.71 -6.18 7.51
CA VAL A 87 -11.59 -5.94 6.62
C VAL A 87 -10.59 -7.08 6.78
N ALA A 88 -9.93 -7.45 5.69
CA ALA A 88 -8.93 -8.51 5.70
C ALA A 88 -7.85 -8.20 4.68
N GLY A 89 -6.69 -8.78 4.85
CA GLY A 89 -5.59 -8.60 3.91
C GLY A 89 -4.72 -9.84 3.84
N HIS A 90 -4.11 -10.05 2.68
CA HIS A 90 -3.16 -11.15 2.46
C HIS A 90 -1.75 -10.62 2.58
N SER A 91 -0.94 -11.21 3.48
CA SER A 91 0.46 -10.83 3.68
C SER A 91 0.58 -9.33 3.99
N LEU A 92 1.24 -8.56 3.15
CA LEU A 92 1.34 -7.09 3.28
C LEU A 92 -0.04 -6.44 3.44
N GLY A 93 -1.05 -6.97 2.76
CA GLY A 93 -2.41 -6.43 2.82
C GLY A 93 -3.01 -6.41 4.21
N GLU A 94 -2.53 -7.23 5.16
CA GLU A 94 -2.97 -7.17 6.55
C GLU A 94 -2.69 -5.80 7.17
N TYR A 95 -1.59 -5.16 6.80
CA TYR A 95 -1.25 -3.81 7.30
C TYR A 95 -2.20 -2.75 6.76
N SER A 96 -2.59 -2.87 5.48
CA SER A 96 -3.61 -2.00 4.90
C SER A 96 -4.96 -2.17 5.63
N ALA A 97 -5.33 -3.42 5.94
CA ALA A 97 -6.53 -3.72 6.70
C ALA A 97 -6.48 -3.13 8.11
N LEU A 98 -5.33 -3.19 8.79
CA LEU A 98 -5.16 -2.59 10.12
C LEU A 98 -5.31 -1.07 10.08
N VAL A 99 -4.83 -0.42 9.03
CA VAL A 99 -5.03 1.03 8.87
C VAL A 99 -6.52 1.32 8.63
N ALA A 100 -7.17 0.56 7.76
CA ALA A 100 -8.60 0.72 7.49
C ALA A 100 -9.44 0.52 8.75
N ALA A 101 -9.06 -0.44 9.59
CA ALA A 101 -9.76 -0.73 10.85
C ALA A 101 -9.45 0.27 11.97
N GLY A 102 -8.53 1.21 11.75
CA GLY A 102 -8.17 2.21 12.75
C GLY A 102 -7.22 1.71 13.85
N VAL A 103 -6.63 0.53 13.66
CA VAL A 103 -5.67 -0.05 14.62
C VAL A 103 -4.31 0.64 14.51
N LEU A 104 -3.89 0.97 13.28
CA LEU A 104 -2.66 1.70 13.00
C LEU A 104 -2.99 2.95 12.19
N THR A 105 -2.21 4.01 12.39
CA THR A 105 -2.22 5.13 11.45
C THR A 105 -1.35 4.79 10.24
N LEU A 106 -1.56 5.46 9.13
CA LEU A 106 -0.69 5.29 7.96
C LEU A 106 0.76 5.70 8.30
N ALA A 107 0.93 6.77 9.07
CA ALA A 107 2.25 7.23 9.50
C ALA A 107 3.00 6.18 10.34
N GLN A 108 2.28 5.36 11.12
CA GLN A 108 2.85 4.24 11.86
C GLN A 108 3.14 3.04 10.96
N ALA A 109 2.19 2.73 10.07
CA ALA A 109 2.26 1.54 9.24
C ALA A 109 3.34 1.64 8.16
N ALA A 110 3.54 2.81 7.56
CA ALA A 110 4.47 2.98 6.44
C ALA A 110 5.93 2.61 6.81
N PRO A 111 6.54 3.16 7.86
CA PRO A 111 7.88 2.72 8.25
C PRO A 111 7.91 1.27 8.75
N LEU A 112 6.82 0.80 9.37
CA LEU A 112 6.75 -0.58 9.83
C LEU A 112 6.81 -1.57 8.66
N VAL A 113 6.06 -1.33 7.59
CA VAL A 113 6.11 -2.21 6.41
C VAL A 113 7.44 -2.10 5.67
N ARG A 114 8.10 -0.93 5.69
CA ARG A 114 9.44 -0.79 5.16
C ARG A 114 10.44 -1.65 5.94
N LEU A 115 10.35 -1.65 7.26
CA LEU A 115 11.17 -2.51 8.12
C LEU A 115 10.89 -4.00 7.86
N ARG A 116 9.62 -4.36 7.74
CA ARG A 116 9.22 -5.74 7.39
C ARG A 116 9.83 -6.16 6.06
N ALA A 117 9.74 -5.30 5.05
CA ALA A 117 10.27 -5.57 3.73
C ALA A 117 11.79 -5.75 3.74
N ALA A 118 12.50 -4.90 4.47
CA ALA A 118 13.95 -5.01 4.62
C ALA A 118 14.33 -6.33 5.30
N ALA A 119 13.63 -6.71 6.36
CA ALA A 119 13.86 -7.96 7.06
C ALA A 119 13.61 -9.18 6.17
N MET A 120 12.55 -9.14 5.38
CA MET A 120 12.23 -10.21 4.43
C MET A 120 13.30 -10.31 3.33
N GLN A 121 13.76 -9.19 2.83
CA GLN A 121 14.82 -9.16 1.81
C GLN A 121 16.13 -9.75 2.35
N GLU A 122 16.50 -9.44 3.58
CA GLU A 122 17.69 -9.98 4.22
C GLU A 122 17.59 -11.48 4.48
N ALA A 123 16.38 -11.96 4.77
CA ALA A 123 16.14 -13.38 5.07
C ALA A 123 16.19 -14.28 3.83
N VAL A 124 16.09 -13.69 2.62
CA VAL A 124 16.06 -14.44 1.37
C VAL A 124 17.45 -14.44 0.73
N PRO A 125 18.08 -15.61 0.48
CA PRO A 125 19.34 -15.66 -0.25
C PRO A 125 19.21 -15.01 -1.63
N VAL A 126 20.28 -14.40 -2.10
CA VAL A 126 20.28 -13.67 -3.39
C VAL A 126 19.77 -14.56 -4.54
N SER A 127 20.11 -15.85 -4.51
CA SER A 127 19.66 -16.80 -5.54
C SER A 127 18.13 -16.95 -5.63
N TYR A 128 17.41 -16.57 -4.57
CA TYR A 128 15.94 -16.65 -4.56
C TYR A 128 15.25 -15.33 -4.91
N THR A 129 15.98 -14.24 -5.00
CA THR A 129 15.40 -12.93 -5.31
C THR A 129 14.83 -12.88 -6.73
N HIS A 130 15.25 -13.79 -7.59
CA HIS A 130 14.78 -13.90 -8.98
C HIS A 130 13.60 -14.88 -9.13
N LEU A 131 13.25 -15.60 -8.08
CA LEU A 131 12.12 -16.50 -8.13
C LEU A 131 10.85 -15.68 -8.01
N THR A 132 10.03 -15.79 -9.05
CA THR A 132 8.75 -15.10 -9.06
C THR A 132 7.74 -15.89 -8.21
N LEU A 133 7.10 -15.23 -7.33
CA LEU A 133 6.08 -15.82 -6.49
C LEU A 133 4.70 -15.31 -6.89
#